data_e45e2a602dfa3fc30185cb581fde9215
#
_entry.id   e45e2a602dfa3fc30185cb581fde9215
#
_cell.length_a   1.000
_cell.length_b   1.000
_cell.length_c   1.000
_cell.angle_alpha   90.00
_cell.angle_beta   90.00
_cell.angle_gamma   90.00
#
_symmetry.space_group_name_H-M   'P 1'
#
loop_
_entity.id
_entity.type
_entity.pdbx_description
1 polymer ?
#
loop_
_entity_poly.entity_id
_entity_poly.type
_entity_poly.pdbx_seq_one_letter_code
_entity_poly.pdbx_strand_id
1 'polypeptide(L)'
;MSAPFTDSAQLLHDSRLRVFGRDVTYAPPVGAPSVVRGILQTGVQPEAVAPGVYALLFVKKSSLSPLPEPGDEITVDGSIYKVVRKEDDGVGGLRLLLRFHREAS
;
A
#
# COMPACT_ATOMS: atom_id res chain seq x y z
N MET A 1 -23.58 16.38 -7.31
CA MET A 1 -22.61 16.17 -8.39
C MET A 1 -21.22 16.00 -7.80
N SER A 2 -20.56 14.91 -8.14
CA SER A 2 -19.21 14.69 -7.63
C SER A 2 -18.25 15.71 -8.22
N ALA A 3 -17.17 16.03 -7.51
CA ALA A 3 -16.15 16.93 -8.01
C ALA A 3 -15.46 16.30 -9.22
N PRO A 4 -15.45 16.94 -10.39
CA PRO A 4 -14.82 16.35 -11.58
C PRO A 4 -13.35 15.99 -11.36
N PHE A 5 -12.66 16.79 -10.56
CA PHE A 5 -11.25 16.54 -10.25
C PHE A 5 -11.05 15.23 -9.49
N THR A 6 -11.91 14.96 -8.51
CA THR A 6 -11.83 13.71 -7.73
C THR A 6 -12.15 12.50 -8.60
N ASP A 7 -13.14 12.60 -9.48
CA ASP A 7 -13.49 11.51 -10.40
C ASP A 7 -12.35 11.21 -11.36
N SER A 8 -11.69 12.25 -11.89
CA SER A 8 -10.54 12.10 -12.78
C SER A 8 -9.37 11.43 -12.06
N ALA A 9 -9.13 11.78 -10.78
CA ALA A 9 -8.07 11.18 -9.98
C ALA A 9 -8.35 9.69 -9.72
N GLN A 10 -9.61 9.32 -9.45
CA GLN A 10 -10.00 7.93 -9.26
C GLN A 10 -9.77 7.11 -10.53
N LEU A 11 -10.14 7.62 -11.68
CA LEU A 11 -9.91 6.95 -12.96
C LEU A 11 -8.42 6.75 -13.22
N LEU A 12 -7.60 7.75 -12.90
CA LEU A 12 -6.15 7.65 -13.05
C LEU A 12 -5.57 6.57 -12.15
N HIS A 13 -6.00 6.50 -10.88
CA HIS A 13 -5.56 5.47 -9.96
C HIS A 13 -5.94 4.07 -10.46
N ASP A 14 -7.18 3.87 -10.88
CA ASP A 14 -7.65 2.59 -11.39
C ASP A 14 -6.84 2.14 -12.61
N SER A 15 -6.58 3.06 -13.53
CA SER A 15 -5.80 2.79 -14.74
C SER A 15 -4.37 2.38 -14.40
N ARG A 16 -3.71 3.11 -13.51
CA ARG A 16 -2.33 2.81 -13.09
C ARG A 16 -2.23 1.48 -12.37
N LEU A 17 -3.16 1.18 -11.47
CA LEU A 17 -3.17 -0.08 -10.74
C LEU A 17 -3.42 -1.26 -11.67
N ARG A 18 -4.24 -1.10 -12.71
CA ARG A 18 -4.49 -2.16 -13.67
C ARG A 18 -3.28 -2.47 -14.54
N VAL A 19 -2.51 -1.44 -14.92
CA VAL A 19 -1.37 -1.58 -15.84
C VAL A 19 -0.07 -1.90 -15.10
N PHE A 20 0.19 -1.22 -13.97
CA PHE A 20 1.47 -1.30 -13.26
C PHE A 20 1.37 -2.00 -11.92
N GLY A 21 0.15 -2.24 -11.44
CA GLY A 21 -0.06 -2.86 -10.14
C GLY A 21 0.30 -4.33 -10.12
N ARG A 22 0.58 -4.84 -8.94
CA ARG A 22 0.76 -6.25 -8.64
C ARG A 22 -0.14 -6.63 -7.48
N ASP A 23 -0.36 -7.93 -7.31
CA ASP A 23 -1.16 -8.41 -6.20
C ASP A 23 -0.35 -8.29 -4.90
N VAL A 24 -0.97 -7.69 -3.90
CA VAL A 24 -0.41 -7.63 -2.56
C VAL A 24 -1.43 -8.20 -1.58
N THR A 25 -0.96 -8.88 -0.54
CA THR A 25 -1.82 -9.45 0.48
C THR A 25 -1.69 -8.65 1.75
N TYR A 26 -2.79 -8.06 2.20
CA TYR A 26 -2.87 -7.36 3.47
C TYR A 26 -3.45 -8.31 4.52
N ALA A 27 -2.70 -8.50 5.62
CA ALA A 27 -3.12 -9.32 6.75
C ALA A 27 -3.43 -8.42 7.94
N PRO A 28 -4.71 -8.05 8.16
CA PRO A 28 -5.08 -7.26 9.33
C PRO A 28 -4.91 -8.09 10.61
N PRO A 29 -4.73 -7.43 11.77
CA PRO A 29 -4.60 -8.16 13.04
C PRO A 29 -5.87 -8.93 13.40
N VAL A 30 -7.02 -8.46 12.95
CA VAL A 30 -8.31 -9.14 13.15
C VAL A 30 -9.01 -9.21 11.81
N GLY A 31 -9.45 -10.40 11.45
CA GLY A 31 -10.15 -10.61 10.19
C GLY A 31 -9.32 -11.41 9.19
N ALA A 32 -9.90 -11.70 8.06
CA ALA A 32 -9.27 -12.49 7.00
C ALA A 32 -8.32 -11.62 6.17
N PRO A 33 -7.20 -12.21 5.67
CA PRO A 33 -6.35 -11.52 4.71
C PRO A 33 -7.12 -11.18 3.44
N SER A 34 -6.73 -10.08 2.79
CA SER A 34 -7.31 -9.68 1.52
C SER A 34 -6.22 -9.40 0.50
N VAL A 35 -6.51 -9.71 -0.76
CA VAL A 35 -5.61 -9.45 -1.88
C VAL A 35 -6.10 -8.21 -2.61
N VAL A 36 -5.21 -7.25 -2.78
CA VAL A 36 -5.51 -6.00 -3.48
C VAL A 36 -4.41 -5.71 -4.49
N ARG A 37 -4.69 -4.81 -5.43
CA ARG A 37 -3.68 -4.36 -6.38
C ARG A 37 -2.93 -3.19 -5.80
N GLY A 38 -1.61 -3.20 -5.94
CA GLY A 38 -0.77 -2.09 -5.47
C GLY A 38 0.43 -1.89 -6.37
N ILE A 39 1.01 -0.70 -6.29
CA ILE A 39 2.25 -0.35 -7.00
C ILE A 39 3.34 -0.24 -5.96
N LEU A 40 4.37 -1.10 -6.07
CA LEU A 40 5.48 -1.14 -5.12
C LEU A 40 6.69 -0.43 -5.71
N GLN A 41 7.26 0.48 -4.94
CA GLN A 41 8.52 1.14 -5.25
C GLN A 41 9.54 0.73 -4.21
N THR A 42 10.61 0.04 -4.64
CA THR A 42 11.70 -0.39 -3.76
C THR A 42 12.85 0.60 -3.80
N GLY A 43 13.82 0.41 -2.93
CA GLY A 43 15.02 1.25 -2.91
C GLY A 43 14.81 2.63 -2.34
N VAL A 44 13.74 2.84 -1.57
CA VAL A 44 13.50 4.14 -0.93
C VAL A 44 14.36 4.27 0.32
N GLN A 45 14.78 5.50 0.60
CA GLN A 45 15.58 5.84 1.78
C GLN A 45 14.86 6.94 2.56
N PRO A 46 13.87 6.59 3.39
CA PRO A 46 13.14 7.61 4.13
C PRO A 46 14.01 8.25 5.20
N GLU A 47 13.72 9.52 5.49
CA GLU A 47 14.41 10.25 6.53
C GLU A 47 13.81 9.91 7.91
N ALA A 48 14.63 10.05 8.95
CA ALA A 48 14.21 9.96 10.36
C ALA A 48 13.53 8.62 10.70
N VAL A 49 14.00 7.53 10.09
CA VAL A 49 13.55 6.18 10.42
C VAL A 49 14.72 5.31 10.82
N ALA A 50 14.44 4.22 11.51
CA ALA A 50 15.46 3.24 11.89
C ALA A 50 16.12 2.63 10.64
N PRO A 51 17.38 2.18 10.72
CA PRO A 51 18.00 1.48 9.61
C PRO A 51 17.18 0.28 9.19
N GLY A 52 17.13 0.01 7.88
CA GLY A 52 16.38 -1.11 7.32
C GLY A 52 16.22 -0.99 5.83
N VAL A 53 15.51 -1.95 5.26
CA VAL A 53 15.14 -1.96 3.85
C VAL A 53 13.69 -1.52 3.74
N TYR A 54 13.45 -0.48 2.96
CA TYR A 54 12.15 0.18 2.87
C TYR A 54 11.59 0.14 1.46
N ALA A 55 10.27 0.19 1.37
CA ALA A 55 9.55 0.29 0.12
C ALA A 55 8.33 1.20 0.31
N LEU A 56 7.87 1.81 -0.78
CA LEU A 56 6.60 2.53 -0.79
C LEU A 56 5.59 1.70 -1.56
N LEU A 57 4.41 1.54 -0.99
CA LEU A 57 3.31 0.85 -1.65
C LEU A 57 2.16 1.83 -1.85
N PHE A 58 1.73 1.98 -3.09
CA PHE A 58 0.55 2.76 -3.43
C PHE A 58 -0.62 1.80 -3.64
N VAL A 59 -1.72 2.03 -2.94
CA VAL A 59 -2.95 1.24 -3.08
C VAL A 59 -4.14 2.18 -3.17
N LYS A 60 -5.25 1.69 -3.71
CA LYS A 60 -6.51 2.40 -3.71
C LYS A 60 -7.13 2.25 -2.32
N LYS A 61 -7.41 3.37 -1.67
CA LYS A 61 -7.92 3.38 -0.29
C LYS A 61 -9.20 2.56 -0.15
N SER A 62 -10.10 2.64 -1.12
CA SER A 62 -11.38 1.93 -1.08
C SER A 62 -11.23 0.40 -1.21
N SER A 63 -10.05 -0.09 -1.60
CA SER A 63 -9.80 -1.53 -1.71
C SER A 63 -9.51 -2.18 -0.36
N LEU A 64 -9.29 -1.39 0.68
CA LEU A 64 -8.88 -1.87 2.00
C LEU A 64 -9.91 -1.53 3.05
N SER A 65 -10.35 -2.52 3.81
CA SER A 65 -11.25 -2.35 4.93
C SER A 65 -11.01 -3.47 5.94
N PRO A 66 -10.46 -3.17 7.12
CA PRO A 66 -10.02 -1.87 7.61
C PRO A 66 -8.76 -1.37 6.89
N LEU A 67 -8.45 -0.07 7.07
CA LEU A 67 -7.21 0.48 6.55
C LEU A 67 -6.01 -0.07 7.34
N PRO A 68 -4.87 -0.28 6.67
CA PRO A 68 -3.67 -0.72 7.37
C PRO A 68 -3.21 0.28 8.43
N GLU A 69 -2.68 -0.24 9.52
CA GLU A 69 -2.10 0.55 10.60
C GLU A 69 -0.63 0.18 10.77
N PRO A 70 0.19 1.05 11.38
CA PRO A 70 1.59 0.71 11.65
C PRO A 70 1.70 -0.61 12.41
N GLY A 71 2.62 -1.47 11.96
CA GLY A 71 2.81 -2.81 12.52
C GLY A 71 2.07 -3.92 11.78
N ASP A 72 1.10 -3.59 10.95
CA ASP A 72 0.39 -4.58 10.14
C ASP A 72 1.32 -5.17 9.07
N GLU A 73 1.02 -6.39 8.64
CA GLU A 73 1.84 -7.09 7.66
C GLU A 73 1.25 -7.02 6.27
N ILE A 74 2.13 -6.81 5.29
CA ILE A 74 1.77 -6.83 3.88
C ILE A 74 2.77 -7.74 3.16
N THR A 75 2.25 -8.70 2.39
CA THR A 75 3.08 -9.62 1.61
C THR A 75 3.05 -9.23 0.14
N VAL A 76 4.22 -9.05 -0.46
CA VAL A 76 4.38 -8.72 -1.87
C VAL A 76 5.46 -9.62 -2.45
N ASP A 77 5.13 -10.39 -3.48
CA ASP A 77 6.10 -11.26 -4.19
C ASP A 77 6.91 -12.15 -3.25
N GLY A 78 6.27 -12.72 -2.23
CA GLY A 78 6.92 -13.62 -1.29
C GLY A 78 7.71 -12.95 -0.19
N SER A 79 7.73 -11.63 -0.12
CA SER A 79 8.39 -10.88 0.94
C SER A 79 7.34 -10.27 1.87
N ILE A 80 7.56 -10.38 3.17
CA ILE A 80 6.67 -9.82 4.19
C ILE A 80 7.26 -8.52 4.70
N TYR A 81 6.45 -7.48 4.63
CA TYR A 81 6.79 -6.13 5.11
C TYR A 81 5.89 -5.76 6.26
N LYS A 82 6.35 -4.85 7.11
CA LYS A 82 5.50 -4.21 8.13
C LYS A 82 5.25 -2.76 7.75
N VAL A 83 4.03 -2.32 7.97
CA VAL A 83 3.65 -0.92 7.75
C VAL A 83 4.33 -0.05 8.80
N VAL A 84 5.06 0.96 8.35
CA VAL A 84 5.71 1.95 9.23
C VAL A 84 4.79 3.15 9.43
N ARG A 85 4.24 3.66 8.32
CA ARG A 85 3.29 4.77 8.37
C ARG A 85 2.43 4.76 7.11
N LYS A 86 1.30 5.44 7.17
CA LYS A 86 0.39 5.59 6.05
C LYS A 86 0.18 7.07 5.75
N GLU A 87 -0.07 7.39 4.49
CA GLU A 87 -0.33 8.74 4.04
C GLU A 87 -1.44 8.72 3.00
N ASP A 88 -2.53 9.43 3.29
CA ASP A 88 -3.65 9.58 2.38
C ASP A 88 -3.34 10.71 1.42
N ASP A 89 -3.50 10.49 0.10
CA ASP A 89 -3.23 11.51 -0.90
C ASP A 89 -4.37 12.50 -1.08
N GLY A 90 -5.49 12.30 -0.39
CA GLY A 90 -6.64 13.18 -0.45
C GLY A 90 -7.56 12.97 -1.64
N VAL A 91 -7.21 12.05 -2.56
CA VAL A 91 -7.98 11.79 -3.78
C VAL A 91 -8.19 10.29 -4.01
N GLY A 92 -8.29 9.51 -2.95
CA GLY A 92 -8.62 8.11 -3.02
C GLY A 92 -7.44 7.16 -3.04
N GLY A 93 -6.22 7.67 -3.02
CA GLY A 93 -5.01 6.85 -2.93
C GLY A 93 -4.45 6.81 -1.53
N LEU A 94 -3.75 5.73 -1.22
CA LEU A 94 -3.09 5.54 0.07
C LEU A 94 -1.66 5.10 -0.20
N ARG A 95 -0.69 5.82 0.37
CA ARG A 95 0.71 5.45 0.32
C ARG A 95 1.12 4.86 1.65
N LEU A 96 1.75 3.70 1.58
CA LEU A 96 2.22 3.00 2.77
C LEU A 96 3.74 2.93 2.72
N LEU A 97 4.40 3.42 3.76
CA LEU A 97 5.82 3.18 3.93
C LEU A 97 5.97 1.83 4.61
N LEU A 98 6.67 0.92 3.95
CA LEU A 98 6.85 -0.45 4.40
C LEU A 98 8.32 -0.68 4.75
N ARG A 99 8.55 -1.50 5.77
CA ARG A 99 9.89 -1.97 6.12
C ARG A 99 9.92 -3.48 5.93
N PHE A 100 10.94 -3.98 5.24
CA PHE A 100 11.11 -5.40 5.05
C PHE A 100 11.25 -6.11 6.40
N HIS A 101 10.51 -7.19 6.60
CA HIS A 101 10.50 -7.95 7.83
C HIS A 101 11.14 -9.32 7.65
N ARG A 102 10.64 -10.12 6.71
CA ARG A 102 11.18 -11.45 6.41
C ARG A 102 10.62 -11.97 5.10
N GLU A 103 11.27 -13.00 4.55
CA GLU A 103 10.70 -13.70 3.43
C GLU A 103 9.56 -14.62 3.91
N ALA A 104 8.52 -14.73 3.06
CA ALA A 104 7.47 -15.71 3.30
C ALA A 104 8.01 -17.10 3.02
N SER A 105 7.79 -18.01 3.93
CA SER A 105 8.28 -19.39 3.77
C SER A 105 7.20 -20.28 3.18
#